data_a8f5f9b974fd5197409dd987e240e3f7
#
_entry.id   a8f5f9b974fd5197409dd987e240e3f7
#
_cell.length_a   1.000
_cell.length_b   1.000
_cell.length_c   1.000
_cell.angle_alpha   90.00
_cell.angle_beta   90.00
_cell.angle_gamma   90.00
#
_symmetry.space_group_name_H-M   'P 1'
#
loop_
_entity.id
_entity.type
_entity.pdbx_description
1 polymer ?
#
loop_
_entity_poly.entity_id
_entity_poly.type
_entity_poly.pdbx_seq_one_letter_code
_entity_poly.pdbx_strand_id
1 'polypeptide(L)'
;MSYVDAYFDRDSDIIRVVERNDGKRQYTEYPVKYTFYYDDPRGKHKSNYADPISRIVSKSTKDFRKELAINSKRKLFESDINPLFQCLSENYLNQDAPKLNIAFFDIETDFDPDRGFADPSDPFMPITAITVHLQWLDTLITLAVPPKTLTMDQAKDQCKEWGEECVLFEKEADMLQAFLDQ
;
A
#
# COMPACT_ATOMS: atom_id res chain seq x y z
N MET A 1 2.74 -18.56 8.08
CA MET A 1 2.49 -17.17 8.52
C MET A 1 2.98 -16.24 7.46
N SER A 2 2.20 -15.25 7.07
CA SER A 2 2.62 -14.27 6.07
C SER A 2 2.27 -12.87 6.54
N TYR A 3 3.11 -11.89 6.23
CA TYR A 3 2.83 -10.51 6.57
C TYR A 3 1.90 -9.86 5.54
N VAL A 4 1.06 -8.95 6.01
CA VAL A 4 0.11 -8.17 5.20
C VAL A 4 0.60 -6.74 5.04
N ASP A 5 1.16 -6.19 6.12
CA ASP A 5 1.65 -4.82 6.19
C ASP A 5 2.76 -4.72 7.23
N ALA A 6 3.61 -3.71 7.11
CA ALA A 6 4.64 -3.44 8.08
C ALA A 6 5.03 -1.96 8.08
N TYR A 7 5.34 -1.42 9.25
CA TYR A 7 5.84 -0.05 9.38
C TYR A 7 6.95 0.07 10.42
N PHE A 8 7.81 1.03 10.22
CA PHE A 8 8.89 1.36 11.14
C PHE A 8 8.49 2.55 12.01
N ASP A 9 8.27 2.28 13.28
CA ASP A 9 8.06 3.29 14.31
C ASP A 9 9.45 3.84 14.74
N ARG A 10 9.78 5.03 14.26
CA ARG A 10 11.08 5.65 14.51
C ARG A 10 11.26 6.18 15.92
N ASP A 11 10.17 6.43 16.62
CA ASP A 11 10.20 6.99 17.97
C ASP A 11 10.54 5.90 19.00
N SER A 12 10.07 4.68 18.76
CA SER A 12 10.33 3.52 19.60
C SER A 12 11.46 2.61 19.10
N ASP A 13 12.05 2.87 17.93
CA ASP A 13 12.99 1.98 17.23
C ASP A 13 12.45 0.53 17.07
N ILE A 14 11.15 0.43 16.77
CA ILE A 14 10.46 -0.85 16.59
C ILE A 14 9.89 -0.95 15.17
N ILE A 15 10.06 -2.12 14.55
CA ILE A 15 9.36 -2.49 13.33
C ILE A 15 8.14 -3.31 13.72
N ARG A 16 6.95 -2.82 13.38
CA ARG A 16 5.68 -3.51 13.61
C ARG A 16 5.22 -4.15 12.32
N VAL A 17 4.94 -5.44 12.40
CA VAL A 17 4.47 -6.24 11.27
C VAL A 17 3.06 -6.72 11.56
N VAL A 18 2.18 -6.53 10.60
CA VAL A 18 0.82 -7.07 10.61
C VAL A 18 0.85 -8.40 9.87
N GLU A 19 0.57 -9.46 10.56
CA GLU A 19 0.51 -10.82 10.02
C GLU A 19 -0.93 -11.28 9.88
N ARG A 20 -1.17 -12.20 8.97
CA ARG A 20 -2.45 -12.91 8.87
C ARG A 20 -2.21 -14.40 9.08
N ASN A 21 -2.82 -14.93 10.15
CA ASN A 21 -2.78 -16.35 10.48
C ASN A 21 -4.21 -16.85 10.66
N ASP A 22 -4.60 -17.85 9.86
CA ASP A 22 -5.95 -18.43 9.84
C ASP A 22 -7.08 -17.38 9.76
N GLY A 23 -6.88 -16.37 8.89
CA GLY A 23 -7.83 -15.28 8.69
C GLY A 23 -7.81 -14.18 9.76
N LYS A 24 -7.07 -14.34 10.86
CA LYS A 24 -6.97 -13.35 11.94
C LYS A 24 -5.72 -12.49 11.80
N ARG A 25 -5.85 -11.20 12.08
CA ARG A 25 -4.73 -10.28 12.18
C ARG A 25 -3.98 -10.51 13.49
N GLN A 26 -2.66 -10.55 13.38
CA GLN A 26 -1.73 -10.58 14.51
C GLN A 26 -0.71 -9.48 14.31
N TYR A 27 -0.15 -8.97 15.41
CA TYR A 27 0.86 -7.92 15.39
C TYR A 27 2.12 -8.48 16.03
N THR A 28 3.22 -8.42 15.27
CA THR A 28 4.54 -8.85 15.74
C THR A 28 5.48 -7.65 15.74
N GLU A 29 6.25 -7.51 16.81
CA GLU A 29 7.20 -6.42 16.98
C GLU A 29 8.63 -6.94 16.91
N TYR A 30 9.45 -6.28 16.13
CA TYR A 30 10.87 -6.55 15.97
C TYR A 30 11.68 -5.31 16.38
N PRO A 31 12.67 -5.44 17.28
CA PRO A 31 13.61 -4.34 17.52
C PRO A 31 14.36 -4.04 16.23
N VAL A 32 14.51 -2.76 15.92
CA VAL A 32 15.21 -2.33 14.70
C VAL A 32 16.66 -2.80 14.71
N LYS A 33 17.13 -3.23 13.54
CA LYS A 33 18.54 -3.52 13.25
C LYS A 33 18.92 -2.77 11.99
N TYR A 34 19.96 -1.96 12.08
CA TYR A 34 20.58 -1.30 10.94
C TYR A 34 21.79 -2.13 10.52
N THR A 35 21.73 -2.73 9.35
CA THR A 35 22.79 -3.58 8.83
C THR A 35 23.39 -2.97 7.58
N PHE A 36 24.72 -3.02 7.47
CA PHE A 36 25.43 -2.79 6.23
C PHE A 36 26.68 -3.66 6.17
N TYR A 37 27.27 -3.75 4.99
CA TYR A 37 28.51 -4.46 4.77
C TYR A 37 29.55 -3.51 4.19
N TYR A 38 30.84 -3.85 4.38
CA TYR A 38 31.94 -3.13 3.78
C TYR A 38 32.99 -4.09 3.25
N ASP A 39 33.79 -3.66 2.28
CA ASP A 39 34.89 -4.42 1.73
C ASP A 39 35.93 -4.76 2.80
N ASP A 40 36.20 -6.03 2.95
CA ASP A 40 37.19 -6.54 3.94
C ASP A 40 37.81 -7.84 3.40
N PRO A 41 39.12 -7.84 3.08
CA PRO A 41 39.80 -9.05 2.59
C PRO A 41 39.71 -10.26 3.54
N ARG A 42 39.41 -10.01 4.83
CA ARG A 42 39.24 -11.03 5.86
C ARG A 42 37.73 -11.28 6.18
N GLY A 43 36.84 -10.67 5.43
CA GLY A 43 35.39 -10.76 5.63
C GLY A 43 34.87 -12.19 5.52
N LYS A 44 33.93 -12.53 6.38
CA LYS A 44 33.29 -13.87 6.41
C LYS A 44 32.11 -14.00 5.46
N HIS A 45 31.60 -12.91 4.93
CA HIS A 45 30.51 -12.85 3.97
C HIS A 45 31.05 -12.63 2.57
N LYS A 46 30.21 -12.84 1.56
CA LYS A 46 30.53 -12.58 0.16
C LYS A 46 29.51 -11.61 -0.41
N SER A 47 29.97 -10.64 -1.18
CA SER A 47 29.11 -9.80 -2.00
C SER A 47 28.50 -10.60 -3.16
N ASN A 48 27.54 -10.01 -3.88
CA ASN A 48 26.99 -10.60 -5.10
C ASN A 48 28.04 -10.83 -6.21
N TYR A 49 29.21 -10.18 -6.08
CA TYR A 49 30.37 -10.33 -6.96
C TYR A 49 31.44 -11.26 -6.41
N ALA A 50 31.12 -12.01 -5.35
CA ALA A 50 32.01 -12.93 -4.65
C ALA A 50 33.18 -12.27 -3.87
N ASP A 51 33.23 -10.94 -3.76
CA ASP A 51 34.23 -10.23 -2.94
C ASP A 51 34.00 -10.50 -1.44
N PRO A 52 35.05 -10.68 -0.65
CA PRO A 52 34.91 -10.83 0.79
C PRO A 52 34.48 -9.52 1.44
N ILE A 53 33.48 -9.59 2.33
CA ILE A 53 32.91 -8.44 3.01
C ILE A 53 32.67 -8.75 4.50
N SER A 54 32.71 -7.72 5.34
CA SER A 54 32.35 -7.80 6.76
C SER A 54 31.05 -7.09 7.04
N ARG A 55 30.26 -7.64 7.98
CA ARG A 55 28.94 -7.14 8.38
C ARG A 55 29.05 -6.29 9.65
N ILE A 56 28.33 -5.18 9.65
CA ILE A 56 28.09 -4.36 10.86
C ILE A 56 26.57 -4.34 11.12
N VAL A 57 26.20 -4.49 12.38
CA VAL A 57 24.81 -4.39 12.85
C VAL A 57 24.75 -3.40 14.00
N SER A 58 23.94 -2.36 13.86
CA SER A 58 23.68 -1.34 14.88
C SER A 58 22.22 -1.41 15.34
N LYS A 59 21.98 -1.10 16.62
CA LYS A 59 20.65 -1.13 17.25
C LYS A 59 20.00 0.25 17.34
N SER A 60 20.68 1.29 16.89
CA SER A 60 20.18 2.66 16.88
C SER A 60 20.66 3.41 15.65
N THR A 61 19.88 4.40 15.21
CA THR A 61 20.28 5.32 14.14
C THR A 61 21.57 6.04 14.44
N LYS A 62 21.82 6.40 15.71
CA LYS A 62 23.03 7.10 16.14
C LYS A 62 24.28 6.24 15.93
N ASP A 63 24.24 4.99 16.38
CA ASP A 63 25.38 4.08 16.23
C ASP A 63 25.59 3.72 14.77
N PHE A 64 24.53 3.52 14.01
CA PHE A 64 24.60 3.26 12.58
C PHE A 64 25.31 4.40 11.83
N ARG A 65 24.95 5.66 12.08
CA ARG A 65 25.62 6.83 11.48
C ARG A 65 27.09 6.92 11.86
N LYS A 66 27.42 6.60 13.12
CA LYS A 66 28.80 6.56 13.58
C LYS A 66 29.61 5.50 12.82
N GLU A 67 29.07 4.29 12.68
CA GLU A 67 29.73 3.20 11.95
C GLU A 67 29.88 3.52 10.45
N LEU A 68 28.89 4.14 9.82
CA LEU A 68 29.00 4.63 8.44
C LEU A 68 30.15 5.66 8.30
N ALA A 69 30.26 6.61 9.23
CA ALA A 69 31.32 7.61 9.21
C ALA A 69 32.72 6.98 9.36
N ILE A 70 32.88 6.01 10.26
CA ILE A 70 34.13 5.28 10.46
C ILE A 70 34.54 4.54 9.18
N ASN A 71 33.59 3.97 8.46
CA ASN A 71 33.84 3.16 7.27
C ASN A 71 33.68 3.95 5.95
N SER A 72 33.56 5.27 5.99
CA SER A 72 33.25 6.12 4.82
C SER A 72 34.25 6.06 3.67
N LYS A 73 35.50 5.63 3.95
CA LYS A 73 36.53 5.44 2.92
C LYS A 73 36.54 4.04 2.29
N ARG A 74 35.69 3.15 2.75
CA ARG A 74 35.52 1.78 2.25
C ARG A 74 34.37 1.70 1.26
N LYS A 75 34.37 0.66 0.44
CA LYS A 75 33.20 0.34 -0.38
C LYS A 75 32.13 -0.23 0.52
N LEU A 76 30.99 0.45 0.61
CA LEU A 76 29.85 0.03 1.41
C LEU A 76 28.80 -0.68 0.54
N PHE A 77 28.08 -1.63 1.15
CA PHE A 77 27.00 -2.37 0.52
C PHE A 77 25.79 -2.38 1.47
N GLU A 78 24.60 -2.23 0.92
CA GLU A 78 23.32 -2.23 1.64
C GLU A 78 23.21 -1.15 2.74
N SER A 79 24.06 -0.11 2.68
CA SER A 79 24.08 0.96 3.67
C SER A 79 22.90 1.93 3.57
N ASP A 80 22.17 1.86 2.47
CA ASP A 80 21.00 2.68 2.11
C ASP A 80 19.67 1.92 2.20
N ILE A 81 19.71 0.61 2.49
CA ILE A 81 18.50 -0.20 2.62
C ILE A 81 17.77 0.18 3.90
N ASN A 82 16.46 0.46 3.76
CA ASN A 82 15.59 0.71 4.91
C ASN A 82 15.57 -0.53 5.84
N PRO A 83 15.79 -0.37 7.15
CA PRO A 83 15.79 -1.47 8.12
C PRO A 83 14.47 -2.26 8.14
N LEU A 84 13.34 -1.65 7.72
CA LEU A 84 12.08 -2.35 7.52
C LEU A 84 12.23 -3.49 6.51
N PHE A 85 12.80 -3.21 5.35
CA PHE A 85 12.98 -4.24 4.30
C PHE A 85 14.00 -5.30 4.69
N GLN A 86 15.03 -4.93 5.45
CA GLN A 86 15.96 -5.92 6.02
C GLN A 86 15.24 -6.86 6.99
N CYS A 87 14.40 -6.32 7.87
CA CYS A 87 13.60 -7.10 8.81
C CYS A 87 12.64 -8.06 8.07
N LEU A 88 11.93 -7.58 7.06
CA LEU A 88 11.02 -8.40 6.27
C LEU A 88 11.78 -9.51 5.52
N SER A 89 12.92 -9.20 4.93
CA SER A 89 13.77 -10.19 4.27
C SER A 89 14.28 -11.25 5.23
N GLU A 90 14.73 -10.87 6.43
CA GLU A 90 15.24 -11.82 7.43
C GLU A 90 14.15 -12.79 7.95
N ASN A 91 12.91 -12.32 8.07
CA ASN A 91 11.84 -13.07 8.75
C ASN A 91 10.78 -13.67 7.82
N TYR A 92 10.60 -13.11 6.60
CA TYR A 92 9.46 -13.47 5.74
C TYR A 92 9.83 -13.84 4.29
N LEU A 93 11.12 -13.78 3.88
CA LEU A 93 11.54 -13.97 2.47
C LEU A 93 11.01 -15.25 1.82
N ASN A 94 10.91 -16.35 2.58
CA ASN A 94 10.50 -17.65 2.07
C ASN A 94 9.07 -18.04 2.49
N GLN A 95 8.26 -17.06 2.85
CA GLN A 95 6.88 -17.32 3.25
C GLN A 95 5.92 -17.01 2.10
N ASP A 96 4.85 -17.79 2.01
CA ASP A 96 3.80 -17.54 1.02
C ASP A 96 3.11 -16.20 1.28
N ALA A 97 2.71 -15.52 0.21
CA ALA A 97 1.90 -14.32 0.32
C ALA A 97 0.54 -14.62 0.97
N PRO A 98 0.01 -13.72 1.82
CA PRO A 98 -1.29 -13.92 2.42
C PRO A 98 -2.38 -13.86 1.35
N LYS A 99 -3.45 -14.62 1.56
CA LYS A 99 -4.65 -14.46 0.76
C LYS A 99 -5.34 -13.16 1.17
N LEU A 100 -5.32 -12.16 0.31
CA LEU A 100 -5.92 -10.86 0.55
C LEU A 100 -7.28 -10.76 -0.15
N ASN A 101 -8.21 -10.05 0.47
CA ASN A 101 -9.39 -9.55 -0.23
C ASN A 101 -8.98 -8.22 -0.87
N ILE A 102 -9.03 -8.16 -2.19
CA ILE A 102 -8.61 -6.97 -2.95
C ILE A 102 -9.85 -6.34 -3.57
N ALA A 103 -10.10 -5.08 -3.26
CA ALA A 103 -11.09 -4.26 -3.92
C ALA A 103 -10.40 -3.25 -4.83
N PHE A 104 -10.86 -3.13 -6.06
CA PHE A 104 -10.50 -2.05 -6.97
C PHE A 104 -11.68 -1.11 -7.04
N PHE A 105 -11.43 0.18 -7.01
CA PHE A 105 -12.47 1.18 -7.22
C PHE A 105 -11.98 2.30 -8.11
N ASP A 106 -12.92 2.86 -8.86
CA ASP A 106 -12.72 4.01 -9.70
C ASP A 106 -13.82 5.03 -9.46
N ILE A 107 -13.47 6.32 -9.58
CA ILE A 107 -14.37 7.45 -9.27
C ILE A 107 -14.47 8.34 -10.48
N GLU A 108 -15.70 8.59 -10.92
CA GLU A 108 -16.00 9.54 -11.98
C GLU A 108 -16.57 10.83 -11.40
N THR A 109 -16.10 11.96 -11.89
CA THR A 109 -16.63 13.29 -11.54
C THR A 109 -17.24 13.96 -12.74
N ASP A 110 -18.15 14.91 -12.49
CA ASP A 110 -18.64 15.76 -13.54
C ASP A 110 -17.53 16.68 -14.06
N PHE A 111 -17.75 17.29 -15.23
CA PHE A 111 -16.79 18.13 -15.95
C PHE A 111 -17.34 19.54 -16.13
N ASP A 112 -16.52 20.54 -15.80
CA ASP A 112 -16.82 21.95 -16.07
C ASP A 112 -16.08 22.41 -17.33
N PRO A 113 -16.77 22.94 -18.35
CA PRO A 113 -16.14 23.36 -19.60
C PRO A 113 -15.08 24.46 -19.46
N ASP A 114 -15.19 25.32 -18.43
CA ASP A 114 -14.28 26.44 -18.22
C ASP A 114 -13.13 26.09 -17.26
N ARG A 115 -13.37 25.19 -16.31
CA ARG A 115 -12.39 24.81 -15.27
C ARG A 115 -11.78 23.43 -15.45
N GLY A 116 -12.39 22.56 -16.24
CA GLY A 116 -11.94 21.16 -16.43
C GLY A 116 -12.47 20.20 -15.35
N PHE A 117 -11.69 19.15 -15.07
CA PHE A 117 -11.98 18.20 -14.01
C PHE A 117 -11.60 18.76 -12.65
N ALA A 118 -12.36 18.39 -11.61
CA ALA A 118 -12.03 18.73 -10.23
C ALA A 118 -10.75 18.01 -9.78
N ASP A 119 -10.01 18.67 -8.89
CA ASP A 119 -8.84 18.13 -8.21
C ASP A 119 -9.20 17.83 -6.74
N PRO A 120 -8.62 16.80 -6.09
CA PRO A 120 -8.89 16.50 -4.69
C PRO A 120 -8.64 17.66 -3.72
N SER A 121 -7.76 18.60 -4.08
CA SER A 121 -7.51 19.84 -3.30
C SER A 121 -8.52 20.94 -3.57
N ASP A 122 -9.27 20.90 -4.68
CA ASP A 122 -10.33 21.83 -5.06
C ASP A 122 -11.52 21.04 -5.67
N PRO A 123 -12.34 20.37 -4.84
CA PRO A 123 -13.41 19.48 -5.29
C PRO A 123 -14.68 20.25 -5.66
N PHE A 124 -14.62 21.04 -6.73
CA PHE A 124 -15.73 21.89 -7.16
C PHE A 124 -16.81 21.19 -8.00
N MET A 125 -16.54 19.95 -8.46
CA MET A 125 -17.50 19.15 -9.21
C MET A 125 -17.94 17.94 -8.38
N PRO A 126 -19.22 17.50 -8.52
CA PRO A 126 -19.73 16.34 -7.81
C PRO A 126 -19.13 15.05 -8.35
N ILE A 127 -19.06 14.03 -7.50
CA ILE A 127 -18.83 12.64 -7.91
C ILE A 127 -20.12 12.11 -8.52
N THR A 128 -20.04 11.61 -9.74
CA THR A 128 -21.20 11.11 -10.50
C THR A 128 -21.31 9.61 -10.49
N ALA A 129 -20.19 8.88 -10.38
CA ALA A 129 -20.19 7.43 -10.24
C ALA A 129 -19.00 6.93 -9.44
N ILE A 130 -19.19 5.78 -8.79
CA ILE A 130 -18.14 5.00 -8.14
C ILE A 130 -18.35 3.55 -8.56
N THR A 131 -17.36 2.97 -9.23
CA THR A 131 -17.38 1.55 -9.60
C THR A 131 -16.43 0.78 -8.69
N VAL A 132 -16.90 -0.33 -8.12
CA VAL A 132 -16.13 -1.19 -7.20
C VAL A 132 -16.11 -2.60 -7.73
N HIS A 133 -14.92 -3.17 -7.91
CA HIS A 133 -14.71 -4.59 -8.18
C HIS A 133 -14.18 -5.29 -6.93
N LEU A 134 -14.97 -6.20 -6.37
CA LEU A 134 -14.61 -7.04 -5.24
C LEU A 134 -14.03 -8.37 -5.75
N GLN A 135 -12.71 -8.44 -5.86
CA GLN A 135 -12.03 -9.59 -6.48
C GLN A 135 -12.38 -10.94 -5.85
N TRP A 136 -12.57 -10.99 -4.52
CA TRP A 136 -12.87 -12.25 -3.82
C TRP A 136 -14.30 -12.75 -4.01
N LEU A 137 -15.20 -11.91 -4.52
CA LEU A 137 -16.59 -12.24 -4.87
C LEU A 137 -16.81 -12.29 -6.38
N ASP A 138 -15.80 -11.87 -7.16
CA ASP A 138 -15.91 -11.65 -8.61
C ASP A 138 -17.12 -10.79 -8.97
N THR A 139 -17.34 -9.73 -8.22
CA THR A 139 -18.52 -8.88 -8.33
C THR A 139 -18.12 -7.46 -8.65
N LEU A 140 -18.74 -6.88 -9.67
CA LEU A 140 -18.63 -5.48 -10.06
C LEU A 140 -19.92 -4.76 -9.69
N ILE A 141 -19.81 -3.66 -8.95
CA ILE A 141 -20.93 -2.84 -8.51
C ILE A 141 -20.66 -1.40 -8.94
N THR A 142 -21.61 -0.77 -9.60
CA THR A 142 -21.56 0.65 -9.94
C THR A 142 -22.60 1.42 -9.15
N LEU A 143 -22.18 2.38 -8.36
CA LEU A 143 -23.02 3.35 -7.68
C LEU A 143 -23.02 4.63 -8.51
N ALA A 144 -24.19 5.18 -8.87
CA ALA A 144 -24.22 6.36 -9.73
C ALA A 144 -25.36 7.33 -9.41
N VAL A 145 -25.09 8.60 -9.67
CA VAL A 145 -26.09 9.68 -9.71
C VAL A 145 -26.34 10.00 -11.19
N PRO A 146 -27.51 9.71 -11.74
CA PRO A 146 -27.80 9.97 -13.14
C PRO A 146 -27.69 11.46 -13.48
N PRO A 147 -27.29 11.81 -14.72
CA PRO A 147 -27.29 13.18 -15.17
C PRO A 147 -28.73 13.74 -15.17
N LYS A 148 -28.87 15.05 -14.89
CA LYS A 148 -30.17 15.72 -14.78
C LYS A 148 -31.02 15.68 -16.06
N THR A 149 -30.41 15.25 -17.16
CA THR A 149 -31.11 15.07 -18.47
C THR A 149 -31.91 13.76 -18.56
N LEU A 150 -31.68 12.82 -17.62
CA LEU A 150 -32.37 11.55 -17.57
C LEU A 150 -33.31 11.50 -16.35
N THR A 151 -34.43 10.85 -16.50
CA THR A 151 -35.25 10.42 -15.36
C THR A 151 -34.64 9.17 -14.73
N MET A 152 -34.99 8.88 -13.46
CA MET A 152 -34.51 7.68 -12.78
C MET A 152 -34.93 6.38 -13.53
N ASP A 153 -36.08 6.36 -14.13
CA ASP A 153 -36.55 5.18 -14.90
C ASP A 153 -35.74 5.00 -16.20
N GLN A 154 -35.44 6.08 -16.90
CA GLN A 154 -34.58 6.03 -18.08
C GLN A 154 -33.15 5.59 -17.71
N ALA A 155 -32.61 6.06 -16.60
CA ALA A 155 -31.31 5.64 -16.12
C ALA A 155 -31.28 4.14 -15.73
N LYS A 156 -32.34 3.65 -15.07
CA LYS A 156 -32.47 2.22 -14.74
C LYS A 156 -32.56 1.33 -15.99
N ASP A 157 -33.25 1.78 -17.04
CA ASP A 157 -33.32 1.02 -18.27
C ASP A 157 -31.98 0.97 -19.00
N GLN A 158 -31.21 2.07 -19.00
CA GLN A 158 -29.83 2.06 -19.51
C GLN A 158 -28.90 1.11 -18.73
N CYS A 159 -28.97 1.11 -17.40
CA CYS A 159 -28.18 0.17 -16.58
C CYS A 159 -28.49 -1.29 -16.92
N LYS A 160 -29.77 -1.64 -17.15
CA LYS A 160 -30.14 -3.00 -17.56
C LYS A 160 -29.58 -3.41 -18.93
N GLU A 161 -29.47 -2.46 -19.85
CA GLU A 161 -28.89 -2.72 -21.17
C GLU A 161 -27.39 -3.04 -21.07
N TRP A 162 -26.66 -2.45 -20.11
CA TRP A 162 -25.27 -2.72 -19.92
C TRP A 162 -24.97 -4.05 -19.19
N GLY A 163 -25.99 -4.65 -18.57
CA GLY A 163 -25.89 -5.95 -17.90
C GLY A 163 -25.05 -5.91 -16.61
N GLU A 164 -24.81 -4.74 -16.07
CA GLU A 164 -24.08 -4.53 -14.83
C GLU A 164 -25.00 -4.23 -13.65
N GLU A 165 -24.53 -4.53 -12.43
CA GLU A 165 -25.26 -4.19 -11.22
C GLU A 165 -25.05 -2.70 -10.90
N CYS A 166 -26.02 -1.86 -11.31
CA CYS A 166 -26.03 -0.44 -11.05
C CYS A 166 -27.01 -0.10 -9.92
N VAL A 167 -26.52 0.61 -8.91
CA VAL A 167 -27.34 1.21 -7.85
C VAL A 167 -27.41 2.71 -8.08
N LEU A 168 -28.62 3.23 -8.34
CA LEU A 168 -28.81 4.63 -8.67
C LEU A 168 -29.31 5.43 -7.47
N PHE A 169 -28.77 6.64 -7.33
CA PHE A 169 -29.11 7.58 -6.27
C PHE A 169 -29.59 8.90 -6.86
N GLU A 170 -30.48 9.59 -6.16
CA GLU A 170 -30.91 10.95 -6.54
C GLU A 170 -29.88 12.03 -6.14
N LYS A 171 -29.05 11.72 -5.13
CA LYS A 171 -28.08 12.66 -4.58
C LYS A 171 -26.71 12.00 -4.36
N GLU A 172 -25.67 12.78 -4.65
CA GLU A 172 -24.28 12.38 -4.37
C GLU A 172 -24.07 11.97 -2.91
N ALA A 173 -24.60 12.72 -1.94
CA ALA A 173 -24.44 12.40 -0.52
C ALA A 173 -24.95 11.01 -0.14
N ASP A 174 -26.09 10.59 -0.71
CA ASP A 174 -26.67 9.28 -0.45
C ASP A 174 -25.83 8.17 -1.10
N MET A 175 -25.28 8.42 -2.29
CA MET A 175 -24.34 7.53 -2.98
C MET A 175 -23.05 7.36 -2.19
N LEU A 176 -22.46 8.45 -1.72
CA LEU A 176 -21.22 8.41 -0.92
C LEU A 176 -21.42 7.68 0.40
N GLN A 177 -22.56 7.90 1.08
CA GLN A 177 -22.90 7.17 2.29
C GLN A 177 -23.03 5.68 2.02
N ALA A 178 -23.72 5.29 0.95
CA ALA A 178 -23.85 3.89 0.57
C ALA A 178 -22.50 3.24 0.23
N PHE A 179 -21.57 3.98 -0.39
CA PHE A 179 -20.21 3.50 -0.64
C PHE A 179 -19.42 3.27 0.64
N LEU A 180 -19.55 4.16 1.63
CA LEU A 180 -18.85 4.05 2.92
C LEU A 180 -19.41 2.92 3.80
N ASP A 181 -20.66 2.53 3.61
CA ASP A 181 -21.33 1.49 4.38
C ASP A 181 -21.06 0.05 3.84
N GLN A 182 -20.34 -0.07 2.68
CA GLN A 182 -19.92 -1.36 2.09
C GLN A 182 -18.73 -1.95 2.85
#